data_ac2a495ed609f5c27c1d6c11c4fe2b0c
#
_entry.id   ac2a495ed609f5c27c1d6c11c4fe2b0c
#
_cell.length_a   1.000
_cell.length_b   1.000
_cell.length_c   1.000
_cell.angle_alpha   90.00
_cell.angle_beta   90.00
_cell.angle_gamma   90.00
#
_symmetry.space_group_name_H-M   'P 1'
#
loop_
_entity.id
_entity.type
_entity.pdbx_description
1 polymer ?
#
loop_
_entity_poly.entity_id
_entity_poly.type
_entity_poly.pdbx_seq_one_letter_code
_entity_poly.pdbx_strand_id
1 'polypeptide(L)'
;MNADFRLAEKELTEHVIGTFFAVYNELGYGFLESVYENALCIALGEAGLQVSRQVPFVVEFRGQVVGEYRADLVVANRIILEIKAITALGNAQEAQLLNYLKASKLEVGLLLNFGPKAEFKRKVLSAKNPRSSAPSA
;
A
#
# COMPACT_ATOMS: atom_id res chain seq x y z
N MET A 1 6.02 11.95 -20.64
CA MET A 1 5.83 12.04 -19.28
C MET A 1 5.04 10.93 -18.64
N ASN A 2 3.87 10.71 -19.07
CA ASN A 2 3.08 9.66 -18.50
C ASN A 2 3.69 8.27 -18.62
N ALA A 3 4.30 7.99 -19.76
CA ALA A 3 4.90 6.69 -19.95
C ALA A 3 6.07 6.49 -19.01
N ASP A 4 6.88 7.53 -18.83
CA ASP A 4 8.03 7.47 -17.95
C ASP A 4 7.57 7.33 -16.50
N PHE A 5 6.51 8.02 -16.15
CA PHE A 5 5.98 7.95 -14.80
C PHE A 5 5.50 6.54 -14.50
N ARG A 6 4.82 5.90 -15.45
CA ARG A 6 4.34 4.55 -15.25
C ARG A 6 5.45 3.55 -15.10
N LEU A 7 6.53 3.71 -15.90
CA LEU A 7 7.67 2.82 -15.81
C LEU A 7 8.33 2.98 -14.45
N ALA A 8 8.49 4.22 -14.01
CA ALA A 8 9.10 4.47 -12.72
C ALA A 8 8.28 3.87 -11.59
N GLU A 9 6.95 3.95 -11.71
CA GLU A 9 6.09 3.40 -10.69
C GLU A 9 6.11 1.89 -10.68
N LYS A 10 6.21 1.28 -11.85
CA LYS A 10 6.31 -0.16 -11.95
C LYS A 10 7.62 -0.64 -11.34
N GLU A 11 8.72 0.05 -11.62
CA GLU A 11 10.02 -0.30 -11.07
C GLU A 11 10.01 -0.15 -9.55
N LEU A 12 9.39 0.92 -9.07
CA LEU A 12 9.30 1.15 -7.64
C LEU A 12 8.50 0.03 -6.97
N THR A 13 7.40 -0.36 -7.58
CA THR A 13 6.56 -1.43 -7.07
C THR A 13 7.35 -2.74 -6.99
N GLU A 14 8.09 -3.06 -8.03
CA GLU A 14 8.89 -4.28 -8.05
C GLU A 14 9.97 -4.26 -6.99
N HIS A 15 10.56 -3.10 -6.78
CA HIS A 15 11.59 -2.96 -5.76
C HIS A 15 11.00 -3.19 -4.37
N VAL A 16 9.82 -2.65 -4.12
CA VAL A 16 9.15 -2.84 -2.84
C VAL A 16 8.82 -4.31 -2.62
N ILE A 17 8.30 -4.97 -3.65
CA ILE A 17 7.94 -6.38 -3.55
C ILE A 17 9.18 -7.23 -3.26
N GLY A 18 10.29 -6.94 -3.95
CA GLY A 18 11.55 -7.64 -3.69
C GLY A 18 12.03 -7.46 -2.27
N THR A 19 11.92 -6.24 -1.75
CA THR A 19 12.31 -5.94 -0.38
C THR A 19 11.41 -6.68 0.61
N PHE A 20 10.12 -6.75 0.32
CA PHE A 20 9.17 -7.50 1.14
C PHE A 20 9.60 -8.96 1.26
N PHE A 21 9.93 -9.62 0.13
CA PHE A 21 10.36 -11.00 0.18
C PHE A 21 11.67 -11.16 0.94
N ALA A 22 12.59 -10.21 0.79
CA ALA A 22 13.85 -10.25 1.53
C ALA A 22 13.62 -10.20 3.03
N VAL A 23 12.74 -9.31 3.47
CA VAL A 23 12.41 -9.20 4.90
C VAL A 23 11.76 -10.50 5.38
N TYR A 24 10.82 -11.03 4.59
CA TYR A 24 10.14 -12.26 4.97
C TYR A 24 11.14 -13.40 5.10
N ASN A 25 12.08 -13.50 4.17
CA ASN A 25 13.06 -14.58 4.20
C ASN A 25 13.98 -14.48 5.42
N GLU A 26 14.25 -13.29 5.88
CA GLU A 26 15.11 -13.12 7.06
C GLU A 26 14.37 -13.36 8.37
N LEU A 27 13.16 -12.87 8.47
CA LEU A 27 12.42 -12.93 9.74
C LEU A 27 11.52 -14.16 9.89
N GLY A 28 11.03 -14.67 8.78
CA GLY A 28 10.05 -15.73 8.82
C GLY A 28 8.73 -15.21 9.32
N TYR A 29 7.77 -16.12 9.54
CA TYR A 29 6.46 -15.68 9.95
C TYR A 29 6.27 -15.93 11.44
N GLY A 30 5.31 -15.28 12.05
CA GLY A 30 4.98 -15.52 13.45
C GLY A 30 5.08 -14.29 14.35
N PHE A 31 5.61 -13.20 13.82
CA PHE A 31 5.69 -11.98 14.60
C PHE A 31 4.44 -11.12 14.41
N LEU A 32 4.27 -10.13 15.25
CA LEU A 32 3.17 -9.18 15.13
C LEU A 32 3.41 -8.25 13.94
N GLU A 33 2.34 -7.67 13.42
CA GLU A 33 2.43 -6.78 12.26
C GLU A 33 3.44 -5.65 12.46
N SER A 34 3.50 -5.10 13.67
CA SER A 34 4.40 -3.98 13.93
C SER A 34 5.87 -4.34 13.72
N VAL A 35 6.24 -5.58 13.97
CA VAL A 35 7.61 -6.02 13.77
C VAL A 35 7.95 -5.97 12.28
N TYR A 36 7.03 -6.44 11.45
CA TYR A 36 7.25 -6.44 10.01
C TYR A 36 7.22 -5.04 9.43
N GLU A 37 6.35 -4.20 9.95
CA GLU A 37 6.28 -2.82 9.49
C GLU A 37 7.60 -2.12 9.77
N ASN A 38 8.14 -2.29 10.98
CA ASN A 38 9.40 -1.68 11.35
C ASN A 38 10.56 -2.21 10.49
N ALA A 39 10.58 -3.52 10.28
CA ALA A 39 11.65 -4.14 9.49
C ALA A 39 11.60 -3.68 8.04
N LEU A 40 10.39 -3.61 7.48
CA LEU A 40 10.23 -3.19 6.10
C LEU A 40 10.65 -1.73 5.93
N CYS A 41 10.32 -0.90 6.91
CA CYS A 41 10.69 0.51 6.88
C CYS A 41 12.21 0.65 6.84
N ILE A 42 12.92 -0.14 7.66
CA ILE A 42 14.37 -0.13 7.68
C ILE A 42 14.92 -0.59 6.32
N ALA A 43 14.42 -1.69 5.81
CA ALA A 43 14.94 -2.27 4.57
C ALA A 43 14.69 -1.36 3.37
N LEU A 44 13.52 -0.74 3.30
CA LEU A 44 13.22 0.19 2.21
C LEU A 44 14.10 1.43 2.31
N GLY A 45 14.34 1.92 3.52
CA GLY A 45 15.23 3.06 3.72
C GLY A 45 16.64 2.75 3.31
N GLU A 46 17.12 1.55 3.61
CA GLU A 46 18.46 1.11 3.20
C GLU A 46 18.58 1.05 1.67
N ALA A 47 17.47 0.79 1.01
CA ALA A 47 17.44 0.76 -0.45
C ALA A 47 17.35 2.17 -1.05
N GLY A 48 17.35 3.19 -0.21
CA GLY A 48 17.31 4.57 -0.69
C GLY A 48 15.92 5.11 -0.96
N LEU A 49 14.89 4.43 -0.51
CA LEU A 49 13.53 4.87 -0.76
C LEU A 49 13.01 5.71 0.41
N GLN A 50 12.23 6.73 0.07
CA GLN A 50 11.61 7.55 1.08
C GLN A 50 10.34 6.85 1.57
N VAL A 51 10.22 6.67 2.88
CA VAL A 51 9.09 5.97 3.46
C VAL A 51 8.46 6.86 4.53
N SER A 52 7.15 7.05 4.43
CA SER A 52 6.39 7.75 5.47
C SER A 52 5.53 6.72 6.19
N ARG A 53 5.40 6.85 7.50
CA ARG A 53 4.71 5.87 8.32
C ARG A 53 3.41 6.41 8.85
N GLN A 54 2.41 5.54 8.96
CA GLN A 54 1.13 5.87 9.58
C GLN A 54 0.57 7.18 9.04
N VAL A 55 0.39 7.22 7.72
CA VAL A 55 0.00 8.44 7.02
C VAL A 55 -1.53 8.57 7.00
N PRO A 56 -2.07 9.65 7.53
CA PRO A 56 -3.53 9.81 7.55
C PRO A 56 -4.06 10.38 6.25
N PHE A 57 -5.22 9.88 5.84
CA PHE A 57 -5.95 10.42 4.70
C PHE A 57 -7.39 10.61 5.15
N VAL A 58 -7.96 11.77 4.86
CA VAL A 58 -9.32 12.03 5.31
C VAL A 58 -10.28 12.10 4.12
N VAL A 59 -11.51 11.74 4.38
CA VAL A 59 -12.59 11.88 3.42
C VAL A 59 -13.50 12.96 3.95
N GLU A 60 -13.82 13.94 3.13
CA GLU A 60 -14.68 15.04 3.54
C GLU A 60 -15.98 15.03 2.76
N PHE A 61 -17.03 15.46 3.40
CA PHE A 61 -18.31 15.61 2.76
C PHE A 61 -18.84 16.99 3.19
N ARG A 62 -19.01 17.87 2.22
CA ARG A 62 -19.49 19.22 2.46
C ARG A 62 -18.69 19.96 3.53
N GLY A 63 -17.36 19.83 3.40
CA GLY A 63 -16.44 20.52 4.29
C GLY A 63 -16.22 19.88 5.65
N GLN A 64 -16.83 18.72 5.88
CA GLN A 64 -16.69 18.05 7.17
C GLN A 64 -16.04 16.69 6.99
N VAL A 65 -15.17 16.32 7.91
CA VAL A 65 -14.49 15.04 7.85
C VAL A 65 -15.50 13.94 8.22
N VAL A 66 -15.72 13.01 7.31
CA VAL A 66 -16.64 11.91 7.53
C VAL A 66 -15.92 10.57 7.63
N GLY A 67 -14.62 10.53 7.35
CA GLY A 67 -13.84 9.32 7.50
C GLY A 67 -12.37 9.63 7.53
N GLU A 68 -11.63 8.74 8.17
CA GLU A 68 -10.18 8.88 8.20
C GLU A 68 -9.57 7.50 8.03
N TYR A 69 -8.57 7.41 7.17
CA TYR A 69 -7.81 6.19 6.97
C TYR A 69 -6.37 6.48 7.30
N ARG A 70 -5.67 5.47 7.81
CA ARG A 70 -4.26 5.65 8.15
C ARG A 70 -3.48 4.52 7.48
N ALA A 71 -2.72 4.87 6.47
CA ALA A 71 -1.93 3.88 5.75
C ALA A 71 -0.70 3.51 6.57
N ASP A 72 -0.36 2.23 6.61
CA ASP A 72 0.80 1.78 7.36
C ASP A 72 2.07 2.46 6.86
N LEU A 73 2.33 2.37 5.56
CA LEU A 73 3.50 3.01 4.95
C LEU A 73 3.10 3.60 3.60
N VAL A 74 3.75 4.71 3.25
CA VAL A 74 3.63 5.27 1.90
C VAL A 74 5.06 5.44 1.38
N VAL A 75 5.35 4.86 0.24
CA VAL A 75 6.69 4.88 -0.34
C VAL A 75 6.76 5.91 -1.46
N ALA A 76 7.73 6.78 -1.36
CA ALA A 76 8.02 7.82 -2.36
C ALA A 76 6.81 8.68 -2.69
N ASN A 77 5.88 8.81 -1.75
CA ASN A 77 4.63 9.55 -1.92
C ASN A 77 3.80 9.01 -3.08
N ARG A 78 3.98 7.76 -3.45
CA ARG A 78 3.28 7.18 -4.59
C ARG A 78 2.59 5.86 -4.34
N ILE A 79 3.11 5.04 -3.45
CA ILE A 79 2.56 3.71 -3.25
C ILE A 79 2.18 3.50 -1.80
N ILE A 80 0.94 3.09 -1.57
CA ILE A 80 0.48 2.75 -0.23
C ILE A 80 0.82 1.29 0.04
N LEU A 81 1.38 1.01 1.20
CA LEU A 81 1.63 -0.36 1.64
C LEU A 81 0.79 -0.62 2.87
N GLU A 82 0.06 -1.74 2.85
CA GLU A 82 -0.68 -2.20 4.01
C GLU A 82 -0.08 -3.52 4.45
N ILE A 83 0.35 -3.58 5.70
CA ILE A 83 1.05 -4.74 6.25
C ILE A 83 0.06 -5.62 6.97
N LYS A 84 0.06 -6.89 6.65
CA LYS A 84 -0.80 -7.87 7.30
C LYS A 84 0.04 -9.05 7.77
N ALA A 85 -0.47 -9.76 8.78
CA ALA A 85 0.16 -10.99 9.25
C ALA A 85 -0.98 -11.96 9.55
N ILE A 86 -1.68 -12.39 8.50
CA ILE A 86 -2.87 -13.21 8.61
C ILE A 86 -2.69 -14.48 7.78
N THR A 87 -3.60 -15.42 7.95
CA THR A 87 -3.47 -16.71 7.27
C THR A 87 -3.46 -16.56 5.75
N ALA A 88 -4.37 -15.75 5.23
CA ALA A 88 -4.44 -15.53 3.78
C ALA A 88 -5.15 -14.21 3.49
N LEU A 89 -4.73 -13.54 2.43
CA LEU A 89 -5.39 -12.32 2.00
C LEU A 89 -6.71 -12.67 1.32
N GLY A 90 -7.70 -11.84 1.52
CA GLY A 90 -9.01 -12.07 0.94
C GLY A 90 -9.64 -10.76 0.49
N ASN A 91 -10.91 -10.86 0.11
CA ASN A 91 -11.63 -9.72 -0.45
C ASN A 91 -11.76 -8.56 0.51
N ALA A 92 -11.84 -8.83 1.80
CA ALA A 92 -11.97 -7.76 2.78
C ALA A 92 -10.75 -6.87 2.80
N GLN A 93 -9.56 -7.47 2.74
CA GLN A 93 -8.33 -6.70 2.75
C GLN A 93 -8.16 -5.93 1.44
N GLU A 94 -8.56 -6.51 0.32
CA GLU A 94 -8.48 -5.85 -0.97
C GLU A 94 -9.43 -4.65 -1.01
N ALA A 95 -10.65 -4.82 -0.49
CA ALA A 95 -11.60 -3.72 -0.44
C ALA A 95 -11.11 -2.58 0.43
N GLN A 96 -10.47 -2.92 1.54
CA GLN A 96 -9.91 -1.92 2.43
C GLN A 96 -8.82 -1.11 1.71
N LEU A 97 -7.94 -1.78 0.98
CA LEU A 97 -6.89 -1.08 0.26
C LEU A 97 -7.47 -0.16 -0.81
N LEU A 98 -8.52 -0.61 -1.50
CA LEU A 98 -9.16 0.24 -2.50
C LEU A 98 -9.75 1.50 -1.86
N ASN A 99 -10.30 1.39 -0.66
CA ASN A 99 -10.81 2.57 0.05
C ASN A 99 -9.67 3.53 0.38
N TYR A 100 -8.50 3.01 0.75
CA TYR A 100 -7.35 3.85 1.03
C TYR A 100 -6.92 4.59 -0.24
N LEU A 101 -6.91 3.88 -1.38
CA LEU A 101 -6.53 4.51 -2.63
C LEU A 101 -7.51 5.61 -3.01
N LYS A 102 -8.80 5.36 -2.77
CA LYS A 102 -9.81 6.34 -3.07
C LYS A 102 -9.66 7.58 -2.21
N ALA A 103 -9.39 7.39 -0.92
CA ALA A 103 -9.25 8.51 0.00
C ALA A 103 -7.97 9.30 -0.24
N SER A 104 -6.89 8.62 -0.60
CA SER A 104 -5.58 9.25 -0.74
C SER A 104 -5.35 9.87 -2.10
N LYS A 105 -6.07 9.42 -3.09
CA LYS A 105 -5.88 9.80 -4.49
C LYS A 105 -4.58 9.26 -5.07
N LEU A 106 -3.92 8.38 -4.35
CA LEU A 106 -2.78 7.64 -4.91
C LEU A 106 -3.35 6.49 -5.74
N GLU A 107 -2.63 6.09 -6.75
CA GLU A 107 -3.15 5.12 -7.69
C GLU A 107 -2.76 3.68 -7.41
N VAL A 108 -1.68 3.47 -6.70
CA VAL A 108 -1.15 2.12 -6.51
C VAL A 108 -1.03 1.78 -5.04
N GLY A 109 -1.45 0.59 -4.70
CA GLY A 109 -1.29 0.08 -3.35
C GLY A 109 -0.91 -1.38 -3.37
N LEU A 110 -0.23 -1.80 -2.32
CA LEU A 110 0.18 -3.17 -2.14
C LEU A 110 -0.25 -3.66 -0.77
N LEU A 111 -0.85 -4.86 -0.76
CA LEU A 111 -1.06 -5.58 0.48
C LEU A 111 0.11 -6.53 0.60
N LEU A 112 0.81 -6.50 1.72
CA LEU A 112 1.96 -7.35 1.95
C LEU A 112 1.66 -8.21 3.16
N ASN A 113 1.49 -9.50 2.95
CA ASN A 113 1.08 -10.39 4.03
C ASN A 113 2.23 -11.27 4.50
N PHE A 114 2.66 -11.03 5.74
CA PHE A 114 3.69 -11.81 6.38
C PHE A 114 3.03 -12.96 7.16
N GLY A 115 2.22 -13.74 6.44
CA GLY A 115 1.52 -14.88 7.02
C GLY A 115 2.37 -16.15 6.87
N PRO A 116 1.75 -17.31 7.03
CA PRO A 116 2.46 -18.57 6.88
C PRO A 116 3.14 -18.71 5.52
N LYS A 117 2.62 -17.96 4.54
CA LYS A 117 3.18 -17.90 3.24
C LYS A 117 3.29 -16.45 2.93
N ALA A 118 4.38 -16.00 2.36
CA ALA A 118 4.52 -14.61 1.90
C ALA A 118 3.58 -14.42 0.71
N GLU A 119 2.67 -13.48 0.81
CA GLU A 119 1.71 -13.18 -0.25
C GLU A 119 1.61 -11.70 -0.44
N PHE A 120 1.38 -11.26 -1.66
CA PHE A 120 1.08 -9.86 -1.88
C PHE A 120 -0.04 -9.71 -2.89
N LYS A 121 -0.73 -8.59 -2.84
CA LYS A 121 -1.73 -8.22 -3.84
C LYS A 121 -1.47 -6.78 -4.23
N ARG A 122 -1.54 -6.52 -5.52
CA ARG A 122 -1.36 -5.18 -6.04
C ARG A 122 -2.70 -4.68 -6.51
N LYS A 123 -3.05 -3.47 -6.13
CA LYS A 123 -4.28 -2.83 -6.59
C LYS A 123 -3.96 -1.50 -7.21
N VAL A 124 -4.68 -1.20 -8.28
CA VAL A 124 -4.52 0.06 -8.99
C VAL A 124 -5.89 0.70 -9.14
N LEU A 125 -5.98 1.96 -8.78
CA LEU A 125 -7.20 2.72 -8.95
C LEU A 125 -6.82 3.97 -9.71
N SER A 126 -7.23 4.04 -10.98
CA SER A 126 -6.83 5.14 -11.82
C SER A 126 -7.53 6.44 -11.41
N ALA A 127 -6.76 7.45 -11.14
CA ALA A 127 -7.32 8.73 -10.79
C ALA A 127 -8.02 9.40 -11.96
N LYS A 128 -7.76 8.95 -13.14
CA LYS A 128 -8.37 9.52 -14.29
C LYS A 128 -9.74 9.02 -14.54
N ASN A 129 -10.15 7.99 -13.89
CA ASN A 129 -11.36 7.32 -14.17
C ASN A 129 -12.23 7.13 -13.00
N PRO A 130 -12.19 7.98 -12.04
CA PRO A 130 -12.97 7.80 -10.86
C PRO A 130 -14.43 7.86 -11.17
N ARG A 131 -14.79 8.57 -12.19
CA ARG A 131 -16.06 8.75 -12.48
C ARG A 131 -16.66 7.75 -13.20
N SER A 132 -15.95 7.12 -13.97
CA SER A 132 -16.55 6.08 -14.70
C SER A 132 -17.01 5.05 -13.72
N SER A 133 -16.45 5.01 -12.59
CA SER A 133 -16.92 4.05 -11.66
C SER A 133 -18.06 4.63 -10.87
N ALA A 134 -18.27 5.86 -11.01
CA ALA A 134 -19.34 6.42 -10.28
C ALA A 134 -20.45 6.80 -11.14
N PRO A 135 -20.91 6.13 -11.71
CA PRO A 135 -21.87 6.41 -12.61
C PRO A 135 -22.80 7.00 -12.32
N SER A 136 -22.76 7.08 -12.17
CA SER A 136 -23.39 7.40 -12.22
C SER A 136 -24.27 7.67 -11.75
N ALA A 137 -24.24 7.80 -11.48
CA ALA A 137 -25.16 8.05 -11.00
C ALA A 137 -25.87 8.37 -11.14
#